data_cbf385ecee5a37dc0a2a48687175102a
#
_entry.id   cbf385ecee5a37dc0a2a48687175102a
#
_cell.length_a   1.000
_cell.length_b   1.000
_cell.length_c   1.000
_cell.angle_alpha   90.00
_cell.angle_beta   90.00
_cell.angle_gamma   90.00
#
_symmetry.space_group_name_H-M   'P 1'
#
loop_
_entity.id
_entity.type
_entity.pdbx_description
1 polymer ?
#
loop_
_entity_poly.entity_id
_entity_poly.type
_entity_poly.pdbx_seq_one_letter_code
_entity_poly.pdbx_strand_id
1 'polypeptide(L)'
;MRIIKSTLVAGIISLFVPFSGFAEKVKIGDPGWTGATAIANLLAAVVTDKMGGEAELVPGNNTAIYAAIDRGKGEIDVHPDIWLPNQEAYTNDLVP
;
A
#
# COMPACT_ATOMS: atom_id res chain seq x y z
N MET A 1 15.79 -9.13 -42.82
CA MET A 1 16.71 -9.49 -41.75
C MET A 1 16.93 -8.38 -40.75
N ARG A 2 17.32 -7.20 -41.22
CA ARG A 2 17.52 -6.05 -40.30
C ARG A 2 16.27 -5.60 -39.59
N ILE A 3 15.14 -5.65 -40.26
CA ILE A 3 13.84 -5.25 -39.72
C ILE A 3 13.45 -6.18 -38.56
N ILE A 4 13.70 -7.48 -38.71
CA ILE A 4 13.38 -8.48 -37.70
C ILE A 4 14.17 -8.23 -36.42
N LYS A 5 15.45 -7.91 -36.54
CA LYS A 5 16.28 -7.59 -35.40
C LYS A 5 15.83 -6.36 -34.65
N SER A 6 15.44 -5.33 -35.37
CA SER A 6 14.91 -4.11 -34.77
C SER A 6 13.60 -4.36 -34.04
N THR A 7 12.73 -5.18 -34.60
CA THR A 7 11.45 -5.54 -33.98
C THR A 7 11.66 -6.30 -32.68
N LEU A 8 12.61 -7.21 -32.62
CA LEU A 8 12.92 -7.96 -31.39
C LEU A 8 13.41 -7.05 -30.28
N VAL A 9 14.28 -6.11 -30.61
CA VAL A 9 14.77 -5.15 -29.61
C VAL A 9 13.66 -4.29 -29.09
N ALA A 10 12.79 -3.79 -29.94
CA ALA A 10 11.61 -3.00 -29.53
C ALA A 10 10.68 -3.81 -28.63
N GLY A 11 10.47 -5.09 -28.92
CA GLY A 11 9.65 -5.97 -28.10
C GLY A 11 10.21 -6.16 -26.70
N ILE A 12 11.51 -6.31 -26.56
CA ILE A 12 12.18 -6.47 -25.28
C ILE A 12 12.04 -5.20 -24.43
N ILE A 13 12.24 -4.04 -25.02
CA ILE A 13 12.10 -2.76 -24.32
C ILE A 13 10.67 -2.59 -23.81
N SER A 14 9.67 -2.95 -24.62
CA SER A 14 8.26 -2.86 -24.23
C SER A 14 7.91 -3.72 -23.02
N LEU A 15 8.60 -4.84 -22.81
CA LEU A 15 8.35 -5.71 -21.65
C LEU A 15 8.80 -5.08 -20.33
N PHE A 16 9.81 -4.23 -20.33
CA PHE A 16 10.29 -3.60 -19.11
C PHE A 16 9.46 -2.40 -18.68
N VAL A 17 8.95 -1.63 -19.59
CA VAL A 17 8.18 -0.42 -19.29
C VAL A 17 6.93 -0.69 -18.45
N PRO A 18 6.08 -1.72 -18.73
CA PRO A 18 4.90 -1.98 -17.92
C PRO A 18 5.21 -2.31 -16.45
N PHE A 19 6.30 -3.01 -16.17
CA PHE A 19 6.64 -3.39 -14.80
C PHE A 19 6.99 -2.20 -13.92
N SER A 20 7.68 -1.21 -14.46
CA SER A 20 8.02 -0.01 -13.69
C SER A 20 6.81 0.88 -13.41
N GLY A 21 5.73 0.75 -14.23
CA GLY A 21 4.52 1.53 -14.07
C GLY A 21 3.52 0.97 -13.06
N PHE A 22 3.71 -0.28 -12.58
CA PHE A 22 2.73 -0.94 -11.71
C PHE A 22 3.05 -0.91 -10.24
N ALA A 23 4.13 -0.28 -9.83
CA ALA A 23 4.46 -0.14 -8.42
C ALA A 23 3.53 0.89 -7.78
N GLU A 24 2.33 0.45 -7.37
CA GLU A 24 1.43 1.31 -6.62
C GLU A 24 1.99 1.57 -5.23
N LYS A 25 1.66 2.73 -4.72
CA LYS A 25 2.05 3.14 -3.38
C LYS A 25 1.13 2.48 -2.37
N VAL A 26 1.70 1.76 -1.40
CA VAL A 26 0.95 1.22 -0.27
C VAL A 26 0.69 2.35 0.72
N LYS A 27 -0.57 2.61 1.03
CA LYS A 27 -0.96 3.68 1.94
C LYS A 27 -1.32 3.08 3.29
N ILE A 28 -0.52 3.43 4.28
CA ILE A 28 -0.61 2.91 5.64
C ILE A 28 -1.20 3.99 6.53
N GLY A 29 -2.31 3.71 7.18
CA GLY A 29 -2.92 4.64 8.11
C GLY A 29 -2.01 4.89 9.31
N ASP A 30 -2.00 6.12 9.81
CA ASP A 30 -1.27 6.47 11.03
C ASP A 30 -2.26 7.10 12.02
N PRO A 31 -2.75 6.32 12.99
CA PRO A 31 -3.74 6.82 13.95
C PRO A 31 -3.15 7.73 15.03
N GLY A 32 -1.85 7.93 15.05
CA GLY A 32 -1.21 8.97 15.83
C GLY A 32 -0.73 8.61 17.22
N TRP A 33 -1.02 7.42 17.73
CA TRP A 33 -0.37 7.01 18.99
C TRP A 33 1.00 6.39 18.70
N THR A 34 1.89 6.48 19.68
CA THR A 34 3.31 6.14 19.51
C THR A 34 3.55 4.73 18.95
N GLY A 35 2.86 3.73 19.50
CA GLY A 35 3.03 2.35 19.03
C GLY A 35 2.58 2.15 17.60
N ALA A 36 1.44 2.71 17.25
CA ALA A 36 0.92 2.60 15.88
C ALA A 36 1.81 3.32 14.87
N THR A 37 2.30 4.50 15.21
CA THR A 37 3.21 5.24 14.34
C THR A 37 4.51 4.47 14.12
N ALA A 38 5.03 3.83 15.16
CA ALA A 38 6.23 2.99 15.04
C ALA A 38 6.00 1.80 14.11
N ILE A 39 4.87 1.11 14.25
CA ILE A 39 4.52 -0.02 13.40
C ILE A 39 4.29 0.43 11.96
N ALA A 40 3.62 1.56 11.76
CA ALA A 40 3.40 2.11 10.43
C ALA A 40 4.72 2.40 9.71
N ASN A 41 5.69 2.98 10.40
CA ASN A 41 7.01 3.21 9.85
C ASN A 41 7.77 1.91 9.55
N LEU A 42 7.63 0.91 10.42
CA LEU A 42 8.23 -0.40 10.18
C LEU A 42 7.63 -1.05 8.91
N LEU A 43 6.31 -1.01 8.75
CA LEU A 43 5.67 -1.53 7.55
C LEU A 43 6.13 -0.79 6.29
N ALA A 44 6.25 0.52 6.37
CA ALA A 44 6.75 1.32 5.26
C ALA A 44 8.17 0.91 4.88
N ALA A 45 9.04 0.69 5.87
CA ALA A 45 10.41 0.23 5.62
C ALA A 45 10.45 -1.15 4.97
N VAL A 46 9.59 -2.07 5.40
CA VAL A 46 9.50 -3.41 4.79
C VAL A 46 9.07 -3.30 3.33
N VAL A 47 8.06 -2.49 3.05
CA VAL A 47 7.58 -2.29 1.67
C VAL A 47 8.69 -1.74 0.78
N THR A 48 9.40 -0.72 1.25
CA THR A 48 10.44 -0.07 0.43
C THR A 48 11.72 -0.87 0.34
N ASP A 49 12.21 -1.42 1.46
CA ASP A 49 13.52 -2.05 1.53
C ASP A 49 13.52 -3.52 1.15
N LYS A 50 12.43 -4.23 1.40
CA LYS A 50 12.35 -5.68 1.17
C LYS A 50 11.46 -6.07 0.00
N MET A 51 10.45 -5.28 -0.31
CA MET A 51 9.51 -5.59 -1.37
C MET A 51 9.72 -4.74 -2.63
N GLY A 52 10.60 -3.75 -2.57
CA GLY A 52 10.90 -2.90 -3.71
C GLY A 52 9.75 -1.98 -4.13
N GLY A 53 8.78 -1.76 -3.25
CA GLY A 53 7.63 -0.90 -3.51
C GLY A 53 7.80 0.50 -2.95
N GLU A 54 6.71 1.23 -2.95
CA GLU A 54 6.62 2.56 -2.33
C GLU A 54 5.58 2.52 -1.22
N ALA A 55 5.79 3.30 -0.17
CA ALA A 55 4.86 3.40 0.95
C ALA A 55 4.65 4.86 1.35
N GLU A 56 3.46 5.15 1.83
CA GLU A 56 3.09 6.46 2.33
C GLU A 56 2.31 6.29 3.62
N LEU A 57 2.64 7.08 4.64
CA LEU A 57 1.86 7.15 5.86
C LEU A 57 0.78 8.21 5.71
N VAL A 58 -0.46 7.84 6.02
CA VAL A 58 -1.62 8.72 5.91
C VAL A 58 -2.18 8.95 7.31
N PRO A 59 -1.98 10.13 7.90
CA PRO A 59 -2.47 10.41 9.25
C PRO A 59 -3.98 10.55 9.27
N GLY A 60 -4.59 10.13 10.38
CA GLY A 60 -6.03 10.25 10.61
C GLY A 60 -6.41 9.58 11.91
N ASN A 61 -7.63 9.83 12.40
CA ASN A 61 -8.12 9.08 13.54
C ASN A 61 -8.64 7.71 13.10
N ASN A 62 -8.95 6.83 14.06
CA ASN A 62 -9.44 5.49 13.76
C ASN A 62 -10.68 5.51 12.87
N THR A 63 -11.64 6.36 13.17
CA THR A 63 -12.88 6.44 12.39
C THR A 63 -12.58 6.74 10.92
N ALA A 64 -11.73 7.71 10.66
CA ALA A 64 -11.35 8.10 9.30
C ALA A 64 -10.56 7.00 8.59
N ILE A 65 -9.64 6.34 9.28
CA ILE A 65 -8.83 5.27 8.70
C ILE A 65 -9.71 4.07 8.31
N TYR A 66 -10.55 3.61 9.21
CA TYR A 66 -11.44 2.49 8.92
C TYR A 66 -12.42 2.82 7.78
N ALA A 67 -12.96 4.02 7.78
CA ALA A 67 -13.86 4.46 6.71
C ALA A 67 -13.14 4.48 5.34
N ALA A 68 -11.92 4.93 5.29
CA ALA A 68 -11.13 4.96 4.06
C ALA A 68 -10.82 3.55 3.54
N ILE A 69 -10.51 2.62 4.44
CA ILE A 69 -10.28 1.22 4.07
C ILE A 69 -11.58 0.60 3.54
N ASP A 70 -12.68 0.85 4.23
CA ASP A 70 -13.99 0.31 3.85
C ASP A 70 -14.43 0.77 2.46
N ARG A 71 -14.15 2.02 2.10
CA ARG A 71 -14.48 2.53 0.77
C ARG A 71 -13.78 1.77 -0.36
N GLY A 72 -12.63 1.19 -0.09
CA GLY A 72 -11.92 0.37 -1.06
C GLY A 72 -11.42 1.13 -2.28
N LYS A 73 -11.16 2.43 -2.16
CA LYS A 73 -10.72 3.29 -3.26
C LYS A 73 -9.23 3.59 -3.24
N GLY A 74 -8.47 2.88 -2.42
CA GLY A 74 -7.03 3.07 -2.34
C GLY A 74 -6.58 4.32 -1.60
N GLU A 75 -7.44 4.92 -0.80
CA GLU A 75 -7.07 6.06 0.02
C GLU A 75 -6.19 5.63 1.19
N ILE A 76 -6.52 4.52 1.83
CA ILE A 76 -5.72 3.84 2.85
C ILE A 76 -5.90 2.35 2.64
N ASP A 77 -4.80 1.60 2.65
CA ASP A 77 -4.81 0.16 2.39
C ASP A 77 -4.70 -0.67 3.66
N VAL A 78 -4.06 -0.15 4.70
CA VAL A 78 -3.71 -0.92 5.90
C VAL A 78 -3.87 -0.07 7.15
N HIS A 79 -4.43 -0.67 8.21
CA HIS A 79 -4.37 -0.14 9.57
C HIS A 79 -3.23 -0.86 10.31
N PRO A 80 -2.27 -0.15 10.89
CA PRO A 80 -1.07 -0.79 11.42
C PRO A 80 -1.22 -1.46 12.78
N ASP A 81 -2.26 -1.10 13.57
CA ASP A 81 -2.31 -1.48 14.98
C ASP A 81 -3.74 -1.55 15.48
N ILE A 82 -4.40 -2.66 15.16
CA ILE A 82 -5.80 -2.89 15.56
C ILE A 82 -5.82 -3.52 16.95
N TRP A 83 -6.52 -2.87 17.85
CA TRP A 83 -6.68 -3.33 19.24
C TRP A 83 -8.08 -3.88 19.49
N LEU A 84 -8.17 -5.17 19.80
CA LEU A 84 -9.43 -5.80 20.18
C LEU A 84 -9.42 -6.08 21.68
N PRO A 85 -10.56 -5.90 22.34
CA PRO A 85 -11.88 -5.51 21.80
C PRO A 85 -12.11 -4.01 21.59
N ASN A 86 -11.13 -3.15 21.89
CA ASN A 86 -11.31 -1.70 21.89
C ASN A 86 -11.85 -1.15 20.57
N GLN A 87 -11.46 -1.75 19.46
CA GLN A 87 -11.84 -1.32 18.12
C GLN A 87 -12.86 -2.27 17.46
N GLU A 88 -13.49 -3.11 18.26
CA GLU A 88 -14.43 -4.12 17.78
C GLU A 88 -15.60 -3.53 17.01
N ALA A 89 -16.07 -2.36 17.40
CA ALA A 89 -17.17 -1.69 16.71
C ALA A 89 -16.86 -1.41 15.24
N TYR A 90 -15.60 -1.12 14.93
CA TYR A 90 -15.17 -0.90 13.55
C TYR A 90 -15.00 -2.23 12.80
N THR A 91 -14.37 -3.20 13.43
CA THR A 91 -14.06 -4.48 12.76
C THR A 91 -15.30 -5.33 12.52
N ASN A 92 -16.29 -5.27 13.39
CA ASN A 92 -17.53 -6.04 13.22
C ASN A 92 -18.32 -5.63 11.97
N ASP A 93 -18.22 -4.37 11.57
CA ASP A 93 -18.89 -3.89 10.37
C ASP A 93 -18.12 -4.19 9.09
N LEU A 94 -16.80 -4.36 9.19
CA LEU A 94 -15.90 -4.49 8.04
C LEU A 94 -15.46 -5.91 7.74
N VAL A 95 -15.51 -6.79 8.74
CA VAL A 95 -15.08 -8.18 8.60
C VAL A 95 -16.32 -9.06 8.65
N PRO A 96 -16.63 -9.75 7.56
CA PRO A 96 -17.80 -10.64 7.51
C PRO A 96 -17.69 -11.86 8.42
#